data_511b3d72db183da26d73d64aeeea628e
#
_entry.id   511b3d72db183da26d73d64aeeea628e
#
_cell.length_a   1.000
_cell.length_b   1.000
_cell.length_c   1.000
_cell.angle_alpha   90.00
_cell.angle_beta   90.00
_cell.angle_gamma   90.00
#
_symmetry.space_group_name_H-M   'P 1'
#
loop_
_entity.id
_entity.type
_entity.pdbx_description
1 polymer ?
#
loop_
_entity_poly.entity_id
_entity_poly.type
_entity_poly.pdbx_seq_one_letter_code
_entity_poly.pdbx_strand_id
1 'polypeptide(L)'
;GDGDDVLMGGAGNDYLSGDNGNDTYVFNLGDGQDSISNFDYNEYYNGINSIDKLVFGAGINPADIELRSNGSSSDLVVGIKGTTDSITLQSYLDGSQAYQLDAIEFADGTVWDKAMIASMPIMLTGDNNDNYLAGSYGNDVIQGLSGNDSLYGNDGNDSLDGGIGNDYLSGGNGNDTLYGGDAGEQTVYAGSEYVIVGYQDVLVGYDDVGNALYENQPIYDYQAIYTTEFSQGNDTLLGGDGDDVLMGGAGNDYLSGDSGNDTYVFNLGDGQDVIYNFDNNEYYNGINSIDKLVFGMGINPADIELRFNGSGSDLVIGIKGTSDSITVQYYFDSSQAYQLDAIEFADGTVWDKAMIASMPIMLTGDN
;
A
#
# COMPACT_ATOMS: atom_id res chain seq x y z
N GLY A 1 26.95 20.57 17.52
CA GLY A 1 27.88 20.15 18.60
C GLY A 1 27.19 20.07 19.93
N ASP A 2 27.98 20.08 21.06
CA ASP A 2 27.35 20.15 22.38
C ASP A 2 26.84 21.57 22.65
N GLY A 3 25.59 21.72 23.09
CA GLY A 3 24.97 22.99 23.50
C GLY A 3 23.80 23.38 22.60
N ASP A 4 23.19 24.51 22.92
CA ASP A 4 22.00 24.98 22.21
C ASP A 4 22.43 25.74 20.94
N ASP A 5 22.33 25.09 19.77
CA ASP A 5 22.84 25.59 18.52
C ASP A 5 21.70 26.13 17.60
N VAL A 6 22.04 27.07 16.70
CA VAL A 6 21.15 27.53 15.64
C VAL A 6 21.81 27.23 14.29
N LEU A 7 21.20 26.37 13.50
CA LEU A 7 21.72 25.87 12.25
C LEU A 7 20.89 26.37 11.06
N MET A 8 21.55 26.85 10.02
CA MET A 8 20.96 27.28 8.75
C MET A 8 21.84 26.78 7.61
N GLY A 9 21.32 25.95 6.71
CA GLY A 9 22.02 25.53 5.49
C GLY A 9 22.13 26.67 4.48
N GLY A 10 21.04 27.38 4.28
CA GLY A 10 20.87 28.36 3.22
C GLY A 10 20.53 27.68 1.91
N ALA A 11 20.84 28.34 0.78
CA ALA A 11 20.46 27.79 -0.52
C ALA A 11 21.40 26.65 -0.94
N GLY A 12 20.84 25.50 -1.25
CA GLY A 12 21.54 24.30 -1.67
C GLY A 12 20.86 23.02 -1.19
N ASN A 13 21.65 21.97 -1.05
CA ASN A 13 21.21 20.73 -0.41
C ASN A 13 22.22 20.48 0.72
N ASP A 14 21.85 20.86 1.91
CA ASP A 14 22.74 20.91 3.04
C ASP A 14 22.46 19.77 4.04
N TYR A 15 23.50 19.40 4.79
CA TYR A 15 23.40 18.47 5.89
C TYR A 15 23.62 19.20 7.22
N LEU A 16 22.66 19.09 8.11
CA LEU A 16 22.64 19.78 9.40
C LEU A 16 22.60 18.74 10.54
N SER A 17 23.45 18.92 11.58
CA SER A 17 23.42 18.11 12.79
C SER A 17 23.70 19.00 14.00
N GLY A 18 22.74 19.05 14.94
CA GLY A 18 22.87 19.79 16.18
C GLY A 18 23.68 19.01 17.23
N ASP A 19 23.56 17.68 17.27
CA ASP A 19 24.07 16.77 18.29
C ASP A 19 23.36 16.98 19.64
N ASN A 20 24.08 17.27 20.76
CA ASN A 20 23.50 17.35 22.10
C ASN A 20 23.08 18.78 22.46
N GLY A 21 21.87 18.97 22.90
CA GLY A 21 21.36 20.25 23.39
C GLY A 21 20.05 20.65 22.74
N ASN A 22 19.57 21.86 23.03
CA ASN A 22 18.31 22.34 22.45
C ASN A 22 18.60 23.05 21.13
N ASP A 23 18.48 22.35 20.03
CA ASP A 23 18.90 22.85 18.73
C ASP A 23 17.76 23.45 17.91
N THR A 24 18.08 24.45 17.14
CA THR A 24 17.13 25.10 16.26
C THR A 24 17.62 25.06 14.82
N TYR A 25 16.88 24.35 13.98
CA TYR A 25 17.10 24.30 12.54
C TYR A 25 16.19 25.33 11.86
N VAL A 26 16.77 26.22 11.05
CA VAL A 26 16.00 27.28 10.36
C VAL A 26 15.99 26.99 8.87
N PHE A 27 14.80 26.99 8.28
CA PHE A 27 14.58 26.73 6.86
C PHE A 27 13.69 27.79 6.22
N ASN A 28 14.09 28.31 5.07
CA ASN A 28 13.37 29.33 4.33
C ASN A 28 12.97 28.85 2.94
N LEU A 29 12.02 29.51 2.33
CA LEU A 29 11.64 29.23 0.95
C LEU A 29 12.83 29.50 0.01
N GLY A 30 13.17 28.49 -0.79
CA GLY A 30 14.31 28.52 -1.72
C GLY A 30 15.62 27.98 -1.13
N ASP A 31 15.62 27.46 0.10
CA ASP A 31 16.82 26.83 0.67
C ASP A 31 17.14 25.48 -0.02
N GLY A 32 16.16 24.81 -0.68
CA GLY A 32 16.39 23.61 -1.46
C GLY A 32 16.00 22.31 -0.75
N GLN A 33 16.85 21.29 -0.82
CA GLN A 33 16.57 19.98 -0.24
C GLN A 33 17.60 19.65 0.84
N ASP A 34 17.27 19.96 2.08
CA ASP A 34 18.16 19.77 3.21
C ASP A 34 17.90 18.46 3.95
N SER A 35 18.91 18.01 4.69
CA SER A 35 18.84 16.84 5.54
C SER A 35 19.25 17.20 6.97
N ILE A 36 18.43 16.82 7.93
CA ILE A 36 18.66 17.02 9.36
C ILE A 36 18.88 15.65 10.01
N SER A 37 19.99 15.51 10.71
CA SER A 37 20.24 14.42 11.67
C SER A 37 20.13 15.00 13.06
N ASN A 38 19.00 14.68 13.73
CA ASN A 38 18.67 15.20 15.07
C ASN A 38 19.06 14.22 16.16
N PHE A 39 20.15 13.46 15.99
CA PHE A 39 20.54 12.48 16.98
C PHE A 39 21.17 13.14 18.22
N ASP A 40 20.47 13.07 19.35
CA ASP A 40 20.99 13.48 20.66
C ASP A 40 21.46 12.26 21.47
N TYR A 41 22.78 12.19 21.70
CA TYR A 41 23.41 11.11 22.49
C TYR A 41 22.93 11.14 23.95
N ASN A 42 22.73 12.32 24.54
CA ASN A 42 22.30 12.44 25.92
C ASN A 42 20.85 11.99 26.11
N GLU A 43 19.98 12.29 25.16
CA GLU A 43 18.60 11.79 25.17
C GLU A 43 18.57 10.28 25.03
N TYR A 44 19.29 9.75 24.03
CA TYR A 44 19.31 8.32 23.71
C TYR A 44 19.87 7.44 24.83
N TYR A 45 21.00 7.81 25.40
CA TYR A 45 21.72 6.97 26.40
C TYR A 45 21.50 7.39 27.85
N ASN A 46 21.19 8.64 28.12
CA ASN A 46 21.12 9.20 29.48
C ASN A 46 19.71 9.61 29.88
N GLY A 47 18.73 9.60 28.94
CA GLY A 47 17.36 10.06 29.20
C GLY A 47 17.27 11.54 29.57
N ILE A 48 18.19 12.36 29.07
CA ILE A 48 18.18 13.82 29.25
C ILE A 48 17.49 14.41 28.03
N ASN A 49 16.23 14.81 28.19
CA ASN A 49 15.46 15.39 27.10
C ASN A 49 16.03 16.75 26.70
N SER A 50 16.29 16.91 25.42
CA SER A 50 16.50 18.17 24.75
C SER A 50 15.16 18.69 24.15
N ILE A 51 15.17 19.91 23.64
CA ILE A 51 14.05 20.48 22.90
C ILE A 51 14.57 20.98 21.57
N ASP A 52 14.41 20.14 20.56
CA ASP A 52 14.89 20.41 19.21
C ASP A 52 13.73 20.83 18.30
N LYS A 53 13.99 21.83 17.47
CA LYS A 53 12.92 22.36 16.63
C LYS A 53 13.37 22.78 15.24
N LEU A 54 12.43 22.60 14.30
CA LEU A 54 12.50 23.19 12.98
C LEU A 54 11.70 24.49 12.96
N VAL A 55 12.29 25.57 12.47
CA VAL A 55 11.64 26.87 12.36
C VAL A 55 11.57 27.28 10.90
N PHE A 56 10.37 27.43 10.40
CA PHE A 56 10.12 27.92 9.05
C PHE A 56 10.12 29.44 8.98
N GLY A 57 10.83 29.98 7.97
CA GLY A 57 10.81 31.39 7.65
C GLY A 57 9.50 31.88 7.04
N ALA A 58 9.43 33.19 6.80
CA ALA A 58 8.25 33.83 6.24
C ALA A 58 7.91 33.27 4.83
N GLY A 59 6.61 33.00 4.60
CA GLY A 59 6.12 32.50 3.31
C GLY A 59 5.87 31.00 3.28
N ILE A 60 6.24 30.28 4.32
CA ILE A 60 5.90 28.87 4.51
C ILE A 60 4.82 28.80 5.60
N ASN A 61 3.62 28.31 5.24
CA ASN A 61 2.49 28.21 6.17
C ASN A 61 2.19 26.73 6.48
N PRO A 62 1.52 26.43 7.58
CA PRO A 62 1.14 25.04 7.91
C PRO A 62 0.40 24.29 6.78
N ALA A 63 -0.48 24.98 6.05
CA ALA A 63 -1.25 24.40 4.94
C ALA A 63 -0.39 24.03 3.70
N ASP A 64 0.80 24.59 3.60
CA ASP A 64 1.73 24.35 2.50
C ASP A 64 2.60 23.09 2.74
N ILE A 65 2.55 22.52 3.94
CA ILE A 65 3.36 21.35 4.29
C ILE A 65 2.66 20.06 3.86
N GLU A 66 3.46 19.12 3.41
CA GLU A 66 3.12 17.71 3.22
C GLU A 66 4.18 16.84 3.92
N LEU A 67 3.71 15.83 4.63
CA LEU A 67 4.58 14.84 5.25
C LEU A 67 4.60 13.59 4.39
N ARG A 68 5.80 13.07 4.11
CA ARG A 68 5.98 11.86 3.28
C ARG A 68 7.22 11.10 3.70
N SER A 69 7.30 9.83 3.35
CA SER A 69 8.54 9.05 3.42
C SER A 69 9.31 9.16 2.10
N ASN A 70 10.59 8.83 2.15
CA ASN A 70 11.43 8.70 0.94
C ASN A 70 11.56 7.24 0.45
N GLY A 71 10.63 6.38 0.83
CA GLY A 71 10.39 5.05 0.23
C GLY A 71 11.12 3.86 0.85
N SER A 72 12.27 3.99 1.47
CA SER A 72 13.03 2.83 1.99
C SER A 72 13.65 3.04 3.35
N SER A 73 13.41 4.16 3.98
CA SER A 73 14.05 4.53 5.23
C SER A 73 13.03 4.99 6.27
N SER A 74 13.44 4.97 7.51
CA SER A 74 12.73 5.58 8.64
C SER A 74 12.76 7.12 8.63
N ASP A 75 13.06 7.72 7.48
CA ASP A 75 13.14 9.17 7.35
C ASP A 75 11.78 9.81 7.08
N LEU A 76 11.50 10.93 7.74
CA LEU A 76 10.34 11.76 7.45
C LEU A 76 10.77 12.94 6.57
N VAL A 77 10.12 13.10 5.43
CA VAL A 77 10.33 14.25 4.54
C VAL A 77 9.22 15.26 4.76
N VAL A 78 9.60 16.47 5.16
CA VAL A 78 8.74 17.64 5.28
C VAL A 78 8.86 18.43 3.98
N GLY A 79 7.92 18.22 3.07
CA GLY A 79 7.87 18.87 1.75
C GLY A 79 7.07 20.17 1.79
N ILE A 80 7.40 21.11 0.89
CA ILE A 80 6.66 22.37 0.72
C ILE A 80 5.92 22.32 -0.61
N LYS A 81 4.60 22.23 -0.57
CA LYS A 81 3.72 22.10 -1.74
C LYS A 81 3.99 23.15 -2.81
N GLY A 82 4.05 22.73 -4.06
CA GLY A 82 4.27 23.62 -5.20
C GLY A 82 5.71 24.07 -5.41
N THR A 83 6.65 23.54 -4.64
CA THR A 83 8.08 23.80 -4.74
C THR A 83 8.88 22.50 -4.84
N THR A 84 10.19 22.58 -4.96
CA THR A 84 11.12 21.46 -4.80
C THR A 84 11.79 21.46 -3.42
N ASP A 85 11.44 22.41 -2.58
CA ASP A 85 12.05 22.57 -1.25
C ASP A 85 11.52 21.51 -0.29
N SER A 86 12.43 20.92 0.48
CA SER A 86 12.06 19.91 1.49
C SER A 86 13.14 19.74 2.55
N ILE A 87 12.74 19.23 3.69
CA ILE A 87 13.65 18.83 4.75
C ILE A 87 13.47 17.34 5.02
N THR A 88 14.55 16.57 4.95
CA THR A 88 14.57 15.16 5.35
C THR A 88 15.02 15.05 6.80
N LEU A 89 14.13 14.62 7.69
CA LEU A 89 14.44 14.31 9.08
C LEU A 89 14.86 12.84 9.15
N GLN A 90 16.15 12.59 9.36
CA GLN A 90 16.73 11.25 9.33
C GLN A 90 16.28 10.42 10.53
N SER A 91 15.88 9.17 10.29
CA SER A 91 15.44 8.20 11.30
C SER A 91 14.26 8.68 12.19
N TYR A 92 13.49 9.68 11.72
CA TYR A 92 12.38 10.24 12.51
C TYR A 92 11.28 9.21 12.80
N LEU A 93 11.03 8.30 11.86
CA LEU A 93 9.97 7.29 11.91
C LEU A 93 10.44 5.96 12.56
N ASP A 94 11.68 5.84 13.04
CA ASP A 94 12.18 4.59 13.66
C ASP A 94 11.67 4.34 15.09
N GLY A 95 10.86 5.28 15.62
CA GLY A 95 10.27 5.20 16.94
C GLY A 95 11.19 5.64 18.10
N SER A 96 12.45 5.96 17.84
CA SER A 96 13.36 6.50 18.86
C SER A 96 13.19 8.00 19.01
N GLN A 97 12.86 8.45 20.23
CA GLN A 97 12.64 9.87 20.51
C GLN A 97 13.89 10.72 20.22
N ALA A 98 15.07 10.17 20.35
CA ALA A 98 16.34 10.86 20.16
C ALA A 98 16.61 11.33 18.70
N TYR A 99 15.81 10.92 17.74
CA TYR A 99 15.87 11.40 16.36
C TYR A 99 14.72 12.35 16.02
N GLN A 100 13.75 12.51 16.92
CA GLN A 100 12.54 13.29 16.66
C GLN A 100 12.71 14.72 17.09
N LEU A 101 12.28 15.66 16.25
CA LEU A 101 12.09 17.04 16.65
C LEU A 101 10.91 17.16 17.62
N ASP A 102 11.03 18.05 18.61
CA ASP A 102 9.96 18.34 19.56
C ASP A 102 8.92 19.28 18.99
N ALA A 103 9.29 20.12 18.03
CA ALA A 103 8.37 21.05 17.41
C ALA A 103 8.77 21.47 16.00
N ILE A 104 7.75 21.82 15.22
CA ILE A 104 7.87 22.61 13.98
C ILE A 104 7.16 23.94 14.23
N GLU A 105 7.89 25.05 14.12
CA GLU A 105 7.38 26.39 14.34
C GLU A 105 7.25 27.17 13.02
N PHE A 106 6.17 27.89 12.84
CA PHE A 106 5.89 28.70 11.66
C PHE A 106 5.97 30.22 11.96
N ALA A 107 6.27 31.00 10.92
CA ALA A 107 6.42 32.45 11.05
C ALA A 107 5.14 33.18 11.51
N ASP A 108 3.96 32.56 11.34
CA ASP A 108 2.67 33.09 11.82
C ASP A 108 2.42 32.82 13.31
N GLY A 109 3.33 32.09 13.97
CA GLY A 109 3.23 31.71 15.38
C GLY A 109 2.56 30.36 15.62
N THR A 110 2.16 29.63 14.57
CA THR A 110 1.68 28.26 14.70
C THR A 110 2.83 27.35 15.12
N VAL A 111 2.53 26.43 16.03
CA VAL A 111 3.50 25.40 16.50
C VAL A 111 2.85 24.04 16.39
N TRP A 112 3.53 23.14 15.71
CA TRP A 112 3.24 21.72 15.72
C TRP A 112 4.16 21.03 16.72
N ASP A 113 3.62 20.52 17.80
CA ASP A 113 4.37 19.70 18.74
C ASP A 113 4.50 18.25 18.25
N LYS A 114 5.30 17.46 18.93
CA LYS A 114 5.57 16.05 18.61
C LYS A 114 4.28 15.22 18.49
N ALA A 115 3.30 15.44 19.37
CA ALA A 115 2.04 14.71 19.33
C ALA A 115 1.19 15.10 18.11
N MET A 116 1.19 16.39 17.76
CA MET A 116 0.50 16.87 16.56
C MET A 116 1.15 16.34 15.29
N ILE A 117 2.49 16.36 15.20
CA ILE A 117 3.20 15.80 14.03
C ILE A 117 2.91 14.30 13.88
N ALA A 118 2.92 13.54 14.98
CA ALA A 118 2.64 12.10 14.98
C ALA A 118 1.19 11.76 14.58
N SER A 119 0.26 12.71 14.69
CA SER A 119 -1.15 12.55 14.29
C SER A 119 -1.46 13.07 12.89
N MET A 120 -0.46 13.57 12.16
CA MET A 120 -0.67 14.09 10.81
C MET A 120 -0.60 12.96 9.78
N PRO A 121 -1.39 13.06 8.70
CA PRO A 121 -1.33 12.09 7.61
C PRO A 121 0.07 12.08 6.98
N ILE A 122 0.61 10.88 6.78
CA ILE A 122 1.86 10.66 6.07
C ILE A 122 1.56 9.93 4.77
N MET A 123 2.18 10.36 3.68
CA MET A 123 2.18 9.63 2.43
C MET A 123 3.44 8.77 2.33
N LEU A 124 3.27 7.45 2.34
CA LEU A 124 4.33 6.48 2.18
C LEU A 124 4.22 5.85 0.79
N THR A 125 5.32 5.82 0.05
CA THR A 125 5.36 5.16 -1.26
C THR A 125 6.60 4.29 -1.31
N GLY A 126 6.42 3.01 -1.60
CA GLY A 126 7.47 2.04 -1.80
C GLY A 126 8.19 2.20 -3.14
N ASP A 127 8.88 1.15 -3.53
CA ASP A 127 9.53 1.03 -4.84
C ASP A 127 9.15 -0.31 -5.50
N ASN A 128 9.90 -0.80 -6.47
CA ASN A 128 9.61 -2.06 -7.14
C ASN A 128 10.24 -3.29 -6.45
N ASN A 129 10.64 -3.19 -5.21
CA ASN A 129 11.17 -4.30 -4.40
C ASN A 129 10.25 -4.57 -3.22
N ASP A 130 10.44 -5.69 -2.53
CA ASP A 130 9.71 -6.00 -1.31
C ASP A 130 9.96 -4.93 -0.25
N ASN A 131 8.93 -4.17 0.12
CA ASN A 131 9.01 -3.07 1.06
C ASN A 131 8.40 -3.42 2.43
N TYR A 132 8.84 -2.72 3.45
CA TYR A 132 8.19 -2.65 4.75
C TYR A 132 7.85 -1.19 5.04
N LEU A 133 6.56 -0.85 5.05
CA LEU A 133 6.07 0.51 5.26
C LEU A 133 5.11 0.52 6.44
N ALA A 134 5.34 1.44 7.37
CA ALA A 134 4.48 1.61 8.54
C ALA A 134 4.08 3.09 8.68
N GLY A 135 2.79 3.32 8.78
CA GLY A 135 2.20 4.63 8.99
C GLY A 135 2.45 5.20 10.38
N SER A 136 1.83 6.31 10.66
CA SER A 136 1.88 7.05 11.92
C SER A 136 0.71 6.69 12.85
N TYR A 137 0.20 7.67 13.60
CA TYR A 137 -1.08 7.60 14.33
C TYR A 137 -2.16 8.47 13.64
N GLY A 138 -1.91 8.95 12.44
CA GLY A 138 -2.80 9.78 11.64
C GLY A 138 -3.39 8.99 10.49
N ASN A 139 -4.28 9.61 9.71
CA ASN A 139 -4.91 8.97 8.56
C ASN A 139 -3.93 8.93 7.38
N ASP A 140 -3.25 7.82 7.19
CA ASP A 140 -2.13 7.69 6.26
C ASP A 140 -2.56 7.19 4.87
N VAL A 141 -1.70 7.42 3.88
CA VAL A 141 -1.83 6.85 2.54
C VAL A 141 -0.54 6.08 2.24
N ILE A 142 -0.66 4.76 2.09
CA ILE A 142 0.47 3.86 1.92
C ILE A 142 0.34 3.10 0.61
N GLN A 143 1.37 3.15 -0.23
CA GLN A 143 1.42 2.47 -1.53
C GLN A 143 2.67 1.62 -1.63
N GLY A 144 2.53 0.30 -1.82
CA GLY A 144 3.64 -0.64 -2.00
C GLY A 144 4.29 -0.52 -3.38
N LEU A 145 3.50 -0.40 -4.42
CA LEU A 145 3.82 -0.39 -5.86
C LEU A 145 4.03 -1.79 -6.42
N SER A 146 5.24 -2.31 -6.43
CA SER A 146 5.53 -3.67 -6.92
C SER A 146 6.49 -4.35 -5.96
N GLY A 147 6.36 -5.65 -5.81
CA GLY A 147 7.11 -6.43 -4.83
C GLY A 147 6.15 -7.21 -3.96
N ASN A 148 6.66 -7.95 -2.98
CA ASN A 148 5.81 -8.53 -1.95
C ASN A 148 5.95 -7.66 -0.70
N ASP A 149 5.00 -6.78 -0.53
CA ASP A 149 5.10 -5.68 0.42
C ASP A 149 4.45 -6.01 1.77
N SER A 150 4.87 -5.32 2.82
CA SER A 150 4.25 -5.38 4.14
C SER A 150 3.89 -3.98 4.58
N LEU A 151 2.59 -3.67 4.56
CA LEU A 151 2.03 -2.35 4.82
C LEU A 151 1.25 -2.35 6.12
N TYR A 152 1.50 -1.37 6.98
CA TYR A 152 0.85 -1.22 8.28
C TYR A 152 0.32 0.21 8.42
N GLY A 153 -1.00 0.37 8.60
CA GLY A 153 -1.63 1.68 8.88
C GLY A 153 -1.31 2.16 10.30
N ASN A 154 -1.50 1.33 11.29
CA ASN A 154 -1.46 1.54 12.74
C ASN A 154 -2.74 2.18 13.28
N ASP A 155 -2.69 3.41 13.88
CA ASP A 155 -3.89 4.13 14.31
C ASP A 155 -4.26 5.14 13.22
N GLY A 156 -5.53 5.35 12.99
CA GLY A 156 -6.03 6.31 12.02
C GLY A 156 -7.05 5.68 11.08
N ASN A 157 -7.55 6.47 10.12
CA ASN A 157 -8.35 5.91 9.04
C ASN A 157 -7.47 5.90 7.80
N ASP A 158 -6.88 4.77 7.53
CA ASP A 158 -5.79 4.62 6.59
C ASP A 158 -6.24 4.13 5.21
N SER A 159 -5.42 4.40 4.21
CA SER A 159 -5.61 3.88 2.86
C SER A 159 -4.34 3.16 2.42
N LEU A 160 -4.42 1.84 2.30
CA LEU A 160 -3.32 0.95 1.95
C LEU A 160 -3.56 0.34 0.56
N ASP A 161 -2.55 0.41 -0.30
CA ASP A 161 -2.56 -0.15 -1.66
C ASP A 161 -1.28 -0.99 -1.82
N GLY A 162 -1.42 -2.33 -1.86
CA GLY A 162 -0.31 -3.26 -2.02
C GLY A 162 0.33 -3.13 -3.40
N GLY A 163 -0.49 -3.15 -4.43
CA GLY A 163 -0.04 -3.00 -5.80
C GLY A 163 0.18 -4.32 -6.51
N ILE A 164 1.37 -4.57 -7.04
CA ILE A 164 1.68 -5.80 -7.79
C ILE A 164 2.54 -6.71 -6.93
N GLY A 165 2.02 -7.84 -6.52
CA GLY A 165 2.79 -8.82 -5.73
C GLY A 165 1.91 -9.69 -4.85
N ASN A 166 2.51 -10.33 -3.86
CA ASN A 166 1.77 -10.99 -2.80
C ASN A 166 1.98 -10.17 -1.53
N ASP A 167 1.01 -9.35 -1.21
CA ASP A 167 1.14 -8.30 -0.24
C ASP A 167 0.49 -8.66 1.11
N TYR A 168 1.01 -8.08 2.15
CA TYR A 168 0.44 -8.14 3.48
C TYR A 168 0.06 -6.73 3.92
N LEU A 169 -1.24 -6.50 4.14
CA LEU A 169 -1.80 -5.23 4.55
C LEU A 169 -2.48 -5.36 5.91
N SER A 170 -2.18 -4.44 6.82
CA SER A 170 -2.84 -4.35 8.10
C SER A 170 -3.28 -2.91 8.35
N GLY A 171 -4.58 -2.64 8.42
CA GLY A 171 -5.13 -1.32 8.72
C GLY A 171 -4.77 -0.90 10.13
N GLY A 172 -5.26 -1.59 11.13
CA GLY A 172 -4.97 -1.32 12.53
C GLY A 172 -6.17 -0.83 13.30
N ASN A 173 -6.10 0.32 13.96
CA ASN A 173 -7.22 0.93 14.65
C ASN A 173 -7.80 2.06 13.79
N GLY A 174 -9.06 2.01 13.47
CA GLY A 174 -9.75 3.05 12.71
C GLY A 174 -10.53 2.47 11.55
N ASN A 175 -11.10 3.33 10.71
CA ASN A 175 -11.87 2.88 9.56
C ASN A 175 -10.99 2.89 8.33
N ASP A 176 -10.47 1.72 7.96
CA ASP A 176 -9.42 1.59 6.97
C ASP A 176 -9.94 1.18 5.58
N THR A 177 -9.15 1.46 4.57
CA THR A 177 -9.41 1.00 3.21
C THR A 177 -8.18 0.26 2.72
N LEU A 178 -8.30 -1.05 2.52
CA LEU A 178 -7.25 -1.94 2.09
C LEU A 178 -7.54 -2.45 0.68
N TYR A 179 -6.56 -2.27 -0.20
CA TYR A 179 -6.59 -2.77 -1.56
C TYR A 179 -5.34 -3.60 -1.81
N GLY A 180 -5.51 -4.91 -2.03
CA GLY A 180 -4.39 -5.84 -2.28
C GLY A 180 -3.68 -5.49 -3.56
N GLY A 181 -4.43 -5.32 -4.63
CA GLY A 181 -3.86 -4.84 -5.88
C GLY A 181 -4.56 -5.38 -7.13
N ASP A 182 -4.35 -4.71 -8.21
CA ASP A 182 -4.79 -5.17 -9.52
C ASP A 182 -3.70 -5.98 -10.21
N ALA A 183 -4.12 -6.82 -11.14
CA ALA A 183 -3.25 -7.43 -12.12
C ALA A 183 -2.58 -6.33 -12.96
N GLY A 184 -1.45 -5.85 -12.50
CA GLY A 184 -0.64 -4.89 -13.25
C GLY A 184 -0.02 -5.56 -14.47
N GLU A 185 0.10 -4.80 -15.56
CA GLU A 185 0.89 -5.25 -16.70
C GLU A 185 2.37 -5.30 -16.31
N GLN A 186 2.87 -6.47 -15.94
CA GLN A 186 4.32 -6.68 -15.82
C GLN A 186 4.93 -6.96 -17.17
N THR A 187 5.94 -6.21 -17.52
CA THR A 187 6.77 -6.52 -18.68
C THR A 187 7.84 -7.53 -18.28
N VAL A 188 7.54 -8.82 -18.49
CA VAL A 188 8.44 -9.91 -18.14
C VAL A 188 9.36 -10.22 -19.32
N TYR A 189 10.66 -10.42 -19.04
CA TYR A 189 11.59 -10.87 -20.05
C TYR A 189 11.25 -12.31 -20.49
N ALA A 190 10.71 -12.43 -21.70
CA ALA A 190 10.26 -13.73 -22.25
C ALA A 190 11.35 -14.42 -23.07
N GLY A 191 12.51 -13.80 -23.26
CA GLY A 191 13.61 -14.30 -24.07
C GLY A 191 14.17 -13.25 -25.02
N SER A 192 14.82 -13.69 -26.04
CA SER A 192 15.39 -12.83 -27.06
C SER A 192 15.42 -13.53 -28.41
N GLU A 193 15.32 -12.75 -29.46
CA GLU A 193 15.37 -13.26 -30.83
C GLU A 193 16.26 -12.38 -31.69
N TYR A 194 16.73 -12.94 -32.81
CA TYR A 194 17.39 -12.18 -33.86
C TYR A 194 16.33 -11.67 -34.83
N VAL A 195 16.19 -10.36 -34.92
CA VAL A 195 15.29 -9.73 -35.89
C VAL A 195 16.08 -9.14 -37.04
N ILE A 196 15.56 -9.20 -38.26
CA ILE A 196 16.17 -8.57 -39.42
C ILE A 196 15.86 -7.08 -39.33
N VAL A 197 16.89 -6.27 -39.06
CA VAL A 197 16.78 -4.81 -38.99
C VAL A 197 17.12 -4.10 -40.29
N GLY A 198 17.63 -4.83 -41.30
CA GLY A 198 17.95 -4.33 -42.60
C GLY A 198 18.64 -5.36 -43.49
N TYR A 199 19.14 -4.92 -44.60
CA TYR A 199 19.93 -5.73 -45.51
C TYR A 199 21.17 -4.94 -45.94
N GLN A 200 22.24 -5.66 -46.17
CA GLN A 200 23.50 -5.10 -46.70
C GLN A 200 23.95 -5.87 -47.92
N ASP A 201 24.52 -5.17 -48.84
CA ASP A 201 25.18 -5.78 -50.01
C ASP A 201 26.55 -6.29 -49.61
N VAL A 202 26.75 -7.60 -49.61
CA VAL A 202 28.03 -8.23 -49.31
C VAL A 202 28.68 -8.66 -50.63
N LEU A 203 29.94 -8.27 -50.83
CA LEU A 203 30.71 -8.70 -51.99
C LEU A 203 30.94 -10.21 -51.94
N VAL A 204 30.37 -10.96 -52.90
CA VAL A 204 30.46 -12.43 -52.95
C VAL A 204 31.43 -12.91 -53.99
N GLY A 205 31.96 -12.03 -54.84
CA GLY A 205 32.96 -12.37 -55.87
C GLY A 205 33.01 -11.34 -57.00
N TYR A 206 33.61 -11.79 -58.14
CA TYR A 206 33.67 -11.03 -59.37
C TYR A 206 33.20 -11.91 -60.51
N ASP A 207 32.60 -11.29 -61.54
CA ASP A 207 32.24 -11.99 -62.76
C ASP A 207 33.46 -12.26 -63.63
N ASP A 208 33.26 -12.96 -64.75
CA ASP A 208 34.32 -13.36 -65.67
C ASP A 208 35.03 -12.17 -66.39
N VAL A 209 34.47 -10.96 -66.25
CA VAL A 209 35.01 -9.74 -66.81
C VAL A 209 35.53 -8.74 -65.73
N GLY A 210 35.49 -9.20 -64.45
CA GLY A 210 36.06 -8.44 -63.33
C GLY A 210 35.10 -7.46 -62.61
N ASN A 211 33.80 -7.52 -62.86
CA ASN A 211 32.84 -6.70 -62.12
C ASN A 211 32.53 -7.39 -60.76
N ALA A 212 32.40 -6.56 -59.73
CA ALA A 212 32.05 -7.02 -58.38
C ALA A 212 30.57 -7.52 -58.32
N LEU A 213 30.41 -8.70 -57.80
CA LEU A 213 29.12 -9.30 -57.53
C LEU A 213 28.78 -9.14 -56.06
N TYR A 214 27.59 -8.62 -55.79
CA TYR A 214 27.09 -8.40 -54.44
C TYR A 214 25.84 -9.26 -54.20
N GLU A 215 25.71 -9.78 -52.98
CA GLU A 215 24.53 -10.47 -52.51
C GLU A 215 23.94 -9.68 -51.35
N ASN A 216 22.63 -9.49 -51.40
CA ASN A 216 21.91 -8.76 -50.35
C ASN A 216 21.70 -9.67 -49.14
N GLN A 217 22.43 -9.44 -48.09
CA GLN A 217 22.39 -10.24 -46.84
C GLN A 217 21.64 -9.54 -45.75
N PRO A 218 20.78 -10.23 -44.97
CA PRO A 218 20.09 -9.64 -43.86
C PRO A 218 21.04 -9.24 -42.72
N ILE A 219 20.79 -8.09 -42.14
CA ILE A 219 21.43 -7.63 -40.91
C ILE A 219 20.50 -8.03 -39.76
N TYR A 220 21.00 -8.83 -38.84
CA TYR A 220 20.31 -9.24 -37.66
C TYR A 220 20.70 -8.37 -36.48
N ASP A 221 19.71 -7.96 -35.69
CA ASP A 221 19.89 -7.38 -34.37
C ASP A 221 19.33 -8.29 -33.31
N TYR A 222 19.95 -8.28 -32.13
CA TYR A 222 19.52 -9.08 -31.00
C TYR A 222 18.55 -8.27 -30.15
N GLN A 223 17.28 -8.64 -30.17
CA GLN A 223 16.25 -7.95 -29.41
C GLN A 223 15.73 -8.81 -28.26
N ALA A 224 15.64 -8.21 -27.10
CA ALA A 224 14.95 -8.80 -25.98
C ALA A 224 13.44 -8.76 -26.25
N ILE A 225 12.79 -9.92 -26.06
CA ILE A 225 11.34 -10.04 -26.15
C ILE A 225 10.80 -9.91 -24.74
N TYR A 226 9.86 -9.00 -24.59
CA TYR A 226 9.10 -8.83 -23.36
C TYR A 226 7.65 -9.21 -23.64
N THR A 227 7.08 -10.00 -22.75
CA THR A 227 5.63 -10.26 -22.74
C THR A 227 5.01 -9.47 -21.60
N THR A 228 3.79 -9.02 -21.82
CA THR A 228 2.97 -8.50 -20.74
C THR A 228 2.30 -9.69 -20.06
N GLU A 229 2.67 -9.95 -18.82
CA GLU A 229 1.96 -10.91 -17.97
C GLU A 229 1.15 -10.11 -16.95
N PHE A 230 -0.03 -10.59 -16.63
CA PHE A 230 -0.82 -10.06 -15.52
C PHE A 230 -0.35 -10.79 -14.26
N SER A 231 0.23 -10.08 -13.33
CA SER A 231 0.54 -10.61 -12.02
C SER A 231 -0.76 -10.70 -11.23
N GLN A 232 -1.11 -11.89 -10.78
CA GLN A 232 -2.19 -12.10 -9.82
C GLN A 232 -1.51 -12.26 -8.46
N GLY A 233 -1.53 -11.23 -7.65
CA GLY A 233 -1.09 -11.31 -6.26
C GLY A 233 -1.97 -12.28 -5.46
N ASN A 234 -1.45 -12.87 -4.38
CA ASN A 234 -2.30 -13.50 -3.38
C ASN A 234 -2.02 -12.77 -2.08
N ASP A 235 -2.92 -11.89 -1.74
CA ASP A 235 -2.72 -10.89 -0.72
C ASP A 235 -3.33 -11.29 0.62
N THR A 236 -2.88 -10.66 1.68
CA THR A 236 -3.45 -10.84 3.02
C THR A 236 -3.82 -9.47 3.58
N LEU A 237 -5.12 -9.23 3.75
CA LEU A 237 -5.68 -7.97 4.22
C LEU A 237 -6.34 -8.17 5.58
N LEU A 238 -5.88 -7.42 6.57
CA LEU A 238 -6.41 -7.40 7.92
C LEU A 238 -6.88 -5.97 8.24
N GLY A 239 -8.18 -5.73 8.39
CA GLY A 239 -8.75 -4.43 8.75
C GLY A 239 -8.30 -4.01 10.13
N GLY A 240 -8.79 -4.69 11.14
CA GLY A 240 -8.46 -4.44 12.54
C GLY A 240 -9.65 -3.94 13.34
N ASP A 241 -9.48 -2.87 14.12
CA ASP A 241 -10.59 -2.25 14.86
C ASP A 241 -11.15 -1.07 14.05
N GLY A 242 -12.42 -1.13 13.68
CA GLY A 242 -13.11 -0.04 12.96
C GLY A 242 -14.04 -0.55 11.88
N ASP A 243 -14.64 0.35 11.12
CA ASP A 243 -15.50 -0.02 9.99
C ASP A 243 -14.66 0.02 8.70
N ASP A 244 -14.16 -1.15 8.27
CA ASP A 244 -13.14 -1.25 7.23
C ASP A 244 -13.69 -1.61 5.85
N VAL A 245 -12.94 -1.30 4.80
CA VAL A 245 -13.23 -1.70 3.43
C VAL A 245 -12.05 -2.47 2.86
N LEU A 246 -12.26 -3.75 2.52
CA LEU A 246 -11.24 -4.67 2.04
C LEU A 246 -11.53 -5.11 0.59
N MET A 247 -10.56 -4.92 -0.29
CA MET A 247 -10.58 -5.34 -1.69
C MET A 247 -9.32 -6.14 -2.00
N GLY A 248 -9.42 -7.46 -2.19
CA GLY A 248 -8.28 -8.30 -2.53
C GLY A 248 -7.66 -7.92 -3.88
N GLY A 249 -8.51 -7.67 -4.86
CA GLY A 249 -8.07 -7.47 -6.24
C GLY A 249 -7.98 -8.80 -6.97
N ALA A 250 -7.05 -8.91 -7.91
CA ALA A 250 -6.89 -10.12 -8.70
C ALA A 250 -5.93 -11.11 -8.04
N GLY A 251 -6.43 -12.27 -7.65
CA GLY A 251 -5.61 -13.28 -6.97
C GLY A 251 -6.41 -14.35 -6.28
N ASN A 252 -5.84 -14.91 -5.23
CA ASN A 252 -6.59 -15.72 -4.28
C ASN A 252 -6.24 -15.19 -2.89
N ASP A 253 -7.06 -14.30 -2.41
CA ASP A 253 -6.74 -13.42 -1.32
C ASP A 253 -7.34 -13.90 0.00
N TYR A 254 -6.74 -13.47 1.11
CA TYR A 254 -7.25 -13.70 2.44
C TYR A 254 -7.64 -12.35 3.08
N LEU A 255 -8.92 -12.22 3.46
CA LEU A 255 -9.48 -10.99 3.99
C LEU A 255 -10.08 -11.22 5.37
N SER A 256 -9.73 -10.38 6.34
CA SER A 256 -10.32 -10.36 7.68
C SER A 256 -10.61 -8.93 8.10
N GLY A 257 -11.88 -8.58 8.32
CA GLY A 257 -12.27 -7.26 8.82
C GLY A 257 -11.94 -7.09 10.30
N ASP A 258 -12.03 -8.17 11.07
CA ASP A 258 -11.91 -8.22 12.53
C ASP A 258 -13.08 -7.50 13.23
N SER A 259 -12.88 -6.35 13.91
CA SER A 259 -13.89 -5.73 14.77
C SER A 259 -14.53 -4.50 14.15
N GLY A 260 -15.78 -4.53 13.81
CA GLY A 260 -16.52 -3.38 13.27
C GLY A 260 -17.55 -3.74 12.23
N ASN A 261 -18.01 -2.76 11.45
CA ASN A 261 -18.94 -3.02 10.36
C ASN A 261 -18.17 -3.05 9.03
N ASP A 262 -17.71 -4.23 8.64
CA ASP A 262 -16.76 -4.36 7.57
C ASP A 262 -17.40 -4.59 6.20
N THR A 263 -16.76 -4.12 5.18
CA THR A 263 -17.20 -4.27 3.80
C THR A 263 -16.12 -4.97 2.97
N TYR A 264 -16.46 -6.17 2.50
CA TYR A 264 -15.65 -6.92 1.55
C TYR A 264 -16.15 -6.63 0.15
N VAL A 265 -15.28 -6.19 -0.76
CA VAL A 265 -15.65 -5.88 -2.15
C VAL A 265 -15.05 -6.93 -3.08
N PHE A 266 -15.87 -7.48 -3.98
CA PHE A 266 -15.46 -8.50 -4.92
C PHE A 266 -15.96 -8.19 -6.34
N ASN A 267 -15.05 -8.23 -7.31
CA ASN A 267 -15.34 -7.96 -8.71
C ASN A 267 -15.16 -9.22 -9.58
N LEU A 268 -15.61 -9.15 -10.80
CA LEU A 268 -15.40 -10.23 -11.76
C LEU A 268 -13.92 -10.28 -12.17
N GLY A 269 -13.30 -11.44 -11.96
CA GLY A 269 -11.89 -11.67 -12.24
C GLY A 269 -10.97 -11.59 -11.01
N ASP A 270 -11.52 -11.28 -9.82
CA ASP A 270 -10.73 -11.22 -8.58
C ASP A 270 -10.20 -12.62 -8.19
N GLY A 271 -10.82 -13.72 -8.62
CA GLY A 271 -10.29 -15.08 -8.43
C GLY A 271 -10.97 -15.87 -7.32
N GLN A 272 -10.20 -16.48 -6.41
CA GLN A 272 -10.76 -17.37 -5.38
C GLN A 272 -10.34 -16.92 -3.98
N ASP A 273 -11.15 -16.06 -3.38
CA ASP A 273 -10.83 -15.42 -2.12
C ASP A 273 -11.40 -16.16 -0.90
N VAL A 274 -10.80 -15.87 0.23
CA VAL A 274 -11.20 -16.36 1.53
C VAL A 274 -11.52 -15.19 2.44
N ILE A 275 -12.72 -15.16 2.99
CA ILE A 275 -13.14 -14.23 4.04
C ILE A 275 -13.17 -14.96 5.39
N TYR A 276 -12.46 -14.42 6.36
CA TYR A 276 -12.53 -14.80 7.76
C TYR A 276 -13.21 -13.67 8.54
N ASN A 277 -14.52 -13.80 8.73
CA ASN A 277 -15.38 -12.73 9.29
C ASN A 277 -15.58 -12.88 10.81
N PHE A 278 -14.50 -13.08 11.56
CA PHE A 278 -14.62 -13.23 13.01
C PHE A 278 -14.51 -11.89 13.71
N ASP A 279 -15.62 -11.44 14.31
CA ASP A 279 -15.65 -10.25 15.16
C ASP A 279 -15.54 -10.61 16.64
N ASN A 280 -14.48 -10.16 17.28
CA ASN A 280 -14.25 -10.33 18.71
C ASN A 280 -15.31 -9.63 19.57
N ASN A 281 -15.78 -8.47 19.14
CA ASN A 281 -16.78 -7.69 19.86
C ASN A 281 -18.16 -8.38 19.81
N GLU A 282 -18.54 -8.93 18.67
CA GLU A 282 -19.78 -9.71 18.54
C GLU A 282 -19.70 -10.99 19.38
N TYR A 283 -18.61 -11.75 19.26
CA TYR A 283 -18.45 -13.04 19.91
C TYR A 283 -18.38 -12.94 21.44
N TYR A 284 -17.58 -12.04 21.98
CA TYR A 284 -17.34 -11.95 23.43
C TYR A 284 -18.22 -10.92 24.13
N ASN A 285 -18.62 -9.87 23.47
CA ASN A 285 -19.32 -8.74 24.09
C ASN A 285 -20.79 -8.63 23.66
N GLY A 286 -21.22 -9.39 22.63
CA GLY A 286 -22.57 -9.34 22.08
C GLY A 286 -22.91 -7.99 21.44
N ILE A 287 -21.91 -7.30 20.94
CA ILE A 287 -22.07 -6.07 20.16
C ILE A 287 -22.20 -6.50 18.72
N ASN A 288 -23.40 -6.43 18.15
CA ASN A 288 -23.60 -6.80 16.75
C ASN A 288 -22.93 -5.80 15.83
N SER A 289 -22.04 -6.28 15.00
CA SER A 289 -21.56 -5.62 13.79
C SER A 289 -22.47 -5.90 12.60
N ILE A 290 -22.26 -5.19 11.51
CA ILE A 290 -22.97 -5.40 10.24
C ILE A 290 -21.92 -5.56 9.15
N ASP A 291 -21.56 -6.81 8.87
CA ASP A 291 -20.56 -7.14 7.88
C ASP A 291 -21.20 -7.54 6.55
N LYS A 292 -20.63 -7.04 5.46
CA LYS A 292 -21.24 -7.28 4.17
C LYS A 292 -20.24 -7.57 3.05
N LEU A 293 -20.68 -8.42 2.12
CA LEU A 293 -20.03 -8.62 0.84
C LEU A 293 -20.72 -7.78 -0.22
N VAL A 294 -19.97 -6.99 -0.95
CA VAL A 294 -20.47 -6.13 -2.04
C VAL A 294 -19.91 -6.62 -3.36
N PHE A 295 -20.78 -7.03 -4.26
CA PHE A 295 -20.41 -7.42 -5.62
C PHE A 295 -20.37 -6.21 -6.56
N GLY A 296 -19.28 -6.10 -7.32
CA GLY A 296 -19.10 -5.12 -8.37
C GLY A 296 -19.99 -5.33 -9.58
N MET A 297 -19.88 -4.42 -10.56
CA MET A 297 -20.67 -4.47 -11.79
C MET A 297 -20.40 -5.77 -12.57
N GLY A 298 -21.47 -6.37 -13.12
CA GLY A 298 -21.39 -7.59 -13.94
C GLY A 298 -21.70 -8.86 -13.19
N ILE A 299 -21.75 -8.83 -11.86
CA ILE A 299 -22.18 -9.97 -11.03
C ILE A 299 -23.61 -9.72 -10.58
N ASN A 300 -24.54 -10.58 -11.02
CA ASN A 300 -25.97 -10.45 -10.68
C ASN A 300 -26.40 -11.56 -9.75
N PRO A 301 -27.49 -11.38 -8.98
CA PRO A 301 -28.01 -12.42 -8.08
C PRO A 301 -28.26 -13.78 -8.76
N ALA A 302 -28.64 -13.77 -10.03
CA ALA A 302 -28.90 -15.00 -10.80
C ALA A 302 -27.62 -15.77 -11.17
N ASP A 303 -26.48 -15.14 -11.11
CA ASP A 303 -25.18 -15.71 -11.44
C ASP A 303 -24.53 -16.42 -10.23
N ILE A 304 -25.09 -16.23 -9.04
CA ILE A 304 -24.53 -16.80 -7.80
C ILE A 304 -24.97 -18.27 -7.61
N GLU A 305 -24.02 -19.08 -7.14
CA GLU A 305 -24.23 -20.43 -6.63
C GLU A 305 -23.68 -20.53 -5.21
N LEU A 306 -24.56 -20.91 -4.26
CA LEU A 306 -24.15 -21.21 -2.89
C LEU A 306 -23.81 -22.69 -2.74
N ARG A 307 -22.62 -22.96 -2.21
CA ARG A 307 -22.14 -24.34 -1.99
C ARG A 307 -21.65 -24.50 -0.56
N PHE A 308 -21.77 -25.72 -0.06
CA PHE A 308 -21.18 -26.12 1.21
C PHE A 308 -19.85 -26.84 0.93
N ASN A 309 -18.78 -26.43 1.59
CA ASN A 309 -17.48 -27.08 1.50
C ASN A 309 -17.48 -28.36 2.37
N GLY A 310 -17.72 -29.51 1.80
CA GLY A 310 -18.12 -30.82 2.38
C GLY A 310 -17.45 -31.33 3.67
N SER A 311 -16.35 -30.77 4.11
CA SER A 311 -15.63 -31.17 5.35
C SER A 311 -15.57 -30.08 6.42
N GLY A 312 -16.04 -28.89 6.14
CA GLY A 312 -15.96 -27.72 7.02
C GLY A 312 -17.32 -27.10 7.31
N SER A 313 -17.31 -25.95 7.97
CA SER A 313 -18.48 -25.11 8.20
C SER A 313 -18.52 -23.89 7.24
N ASP A 314 -17.85 -23.99 6.09
CA ASP A 314 -17.64 -22.86 5.21
C ASP A 314 -18.75 -22.71 4.16
N LEU A 315 -19.12 -21.48 3.86
CA LEU A 315 -19.99 -21.14 2.73
C LEU A 315 -19.10 -20.73 1.53
N VAL A 316 -19.28 -21.42 0.41
CA VAL A 316 -18.66 -21.03 -0.85
C VAL A 316 -19.68 -20.34 -1.74
N ILE A 317 -19.39 -19.12 -2.15
CA ILE A 317 -20.18 -18.28 -3.04
C ILE A 317 -19.48 -18.28 -4.39
N GLY A 318 -19.95 -19.11 -5.32
CA GLY A 318 -19.37 -19.23 -6.67
C GLY A 318 -20.09 -18.35 -7.67
N ILE A 319 -19.39 -17.91 -8.70
CA ILE A 319 -19.96 -17.13 -9.80
C ILE A 319 -20.03 -18.00 -11.05
N LYS A 320 -21.25 -18.26 -11.55
CA LYS A 320 -21.51 -19.16 -12.68
C LYS A 320 -20.76 -18.75 -13.93
N GLY A 321 -20.11 -19.72 -14.56
CA GLY A 321 -19.40 -19.53 -15.82
C GLY A 321 -17.99 -18.97 -15.68
N THR A 322 -17.52 -18.80 -14.45
CA THR A 322 -16.16 -18.37 -14.12
C THR A 322 -15.48 -19.36 -13.19
N SER A 323 -14.22 -19.11 -12.84
CA SER A 323 -13.52 -19.76 -11.73
C SER A 323 -13.62 -18.98 -10.40
N ASP A 324 -14.24 -17.80 -10.45
CA ASP A 324 -14.28 -16.86 -9.32
C ASP A 324 -15.20 -17.36 -8.21
N SER A 325 -14.75 -17.20 -6.98
CA SER A 325 -15.53 -17.60 -5.82
C SER A 325 -15.02 -16.94 -4.54
N ILE A 326 -15.91 -16.82 -3.56
CA ILE A 326 -15.58 -16.39 -2.21
C ILE A 326 -15.89 -17.53 -1.25
N THR A 327 -14.94 -17.86 -0.38
CA THR A 327 -15.13 -18.81 0.71
C THR A 327 -15.25 -18.05 2.03
N VAL A 328 -16.43 -18.00 2.61
CA VAL A 328 -16.62 -17.46 3.97
C VAL A 328 -16.41 -18.58 4.97
N GLN A 329 -15.29 -18.51 5.70
CA GLN A 329 -14.90 -19.55 6.66
C GLN A 329 -15.84 -19.58 7.87
N TYR A 330 -16.09 -20.77 8.36
CA TYR A 330 -16.93 -21.03 9.56
C TYR A 330 -18.35 -20.42 9.50
N TYR A 331 -18.85 -20.06 8.32
CA TYR A 331 -20.19 -19.44 8.15
C TYR A 331 -21.32 -20.23 8.82
N PHE A 332 -21.26 -21.55 8.84
CA PHE A 332 -22.24 -22.45 9.46
C PHE A 332 -21.89 -22.84 10.90
N ASP A 333 -20.91 -22.18 11.52
CA ASP A 333 -20.62 -22.38 12.94
C ASP A 333 -21.80 -21.93 13.81
N SER A 334 -21.95 -22.56 14.96
CA SER A 334 -23.09 -22.31 15.87
C SER A 334 -23.05 -20.94 16.55
N SER A 335 -21.90 -20.26 16.55
CA SER A 335 -21.76 -18.96 17.19
C SER A 335 -22.35 -17.80 16.39
N GLN A 336 -22.53 -17.98 15.08
CA GLN A 336 -22.96 -16.95 14.12
C GLN A 336 -21.99 -15.75 13.92
N ALA A 337 -20.93 -15.66 14.71
CA ALA A 337 -19.96 -14.57 14.69
C ALA A 337 -19.05 -14.55 13.42
N TYR A 338 -19.21 -15.52 12.54
CA TYR A 338 -18.49 -15.63 11.26
C TYR A 338 -19.40 -15.34 10.05
N GLN A 339 -20.65 -14.95 10.31
CA GLN A 339 -21.64 -14.79 9.24
C GLN A 339 -21.67 -13.36 8.73
N LEU A 340 -21.58 -13.21 7.43
CA LEU A 340 -21.94 -11.95 6.78
C LEU A 340 -23.42 -11.61 7.02
N ASP A 341 -23.73 -10.36 7.31
CA ASP A 341 -25.08 -9.87 7.52
C ASP A 341 -25.82 -9.62 6.23
N ALA A 342 -25.09 -9.27 5.18
CA ALA A 342 -25.67 -9.01 3.88
C ALA A 342 -24.72 -9.35 2.73
N ILE A 343 -25.31 -9.65 1.58
CA ILE A 343 -24.66 -9.65 0.27
C ILE A 343 -25.39 -8.61 -0.58
N GLU A 344 -24.66 -7.60 -1.03
CA GLU A 344 -25.18 -6.50 -1.84
C GLU A 344 -24.71 -6.62 -3.29
N PHE A 345 -25.58 -6.30 -4.24
CA PHE A 345 -25.28 -6.34 -5.67
C PHE A 345 -25.35 -4.94 -6.29
N ALA A 346 -24.60 -4.72 -7.37
CA ALA A 346 -24.56 -3.44 -8.06
C ALA A 346 -25.91 -2.95 -8.60
N ASP A 347 -26.90 -3.84 -8.78
CA ASP A 347 -28.28 -3.50 -9.18
C ASP A 347 -29.16 -3.02 -8.02
N GLY A 348 -28.62 -2.99 -6.80
CA GLY A 348 -29.31 -2.62 -5.57
C GLY A 348 -30.04 -3.77 -4.88
N THR A 349 -29.92 -4.99 -5.39
CA THR A 349 -30.44 -6.20 -4.68
C THR A 349 -29.60 -6.44 -3.43
N VAL A 350 -30.27 -6.77 -2.33
CA VAL A 350 -29.63 -7.13 -1.06
C VAL A 350 -30.17 -8.47 -0.58
N TRP A 351 -29.28 -9.38 -0.26
CA TRP A 351 -29.58 -10.63 0.42
C TRP A 351 -29.17 -10.52 1.89
N ASP A 352 -30.12 -10.51 2.78
CA ASP A 352 -29.86 -10.56 4.23
C ASP A 352 -29.59 -12.00 4.73
N LYS A 353 -29.14 -12.12 5.97
CA LYS A 353 -28.88 -13.41 6.64
C LYS A 353 -30.05 -14.41 6.50
N ALA A 354 -31.28 -13.94 6.66
CA ALA A 354 -32.48 -14.79 6.58
C ALA A 354 -32.73 -15.29 5.15
N MET A 355 -32.50 -14.42 4.16
CA MET A 355 -32.61 -14.77 2.75
C MET A 355 -31.53 -15.78 2.34
N ILE A 356 -30.27 -15.55 2.71
CA ILE A 356 -29.15 -16.46 2.43
C ILE A 356 -29.43 -17.85 3.05
N ALA A 357 -29.88 -17.91 4.31
CA ALA A 357 -30.22 -19.15 5.00
C ALA A 357 -31.38 -19.92 4.35
N SER A 358 -32.25 -19.24 3.59
CA SER A 358 -33.39 -19.86 2.89
C SER A 358 -33.08 -20.39 1.50
N MET A 359 -31.89 -20.03 0.95
CA MET A 359 -31.50 -20.41 -0.39
C MET A 359 -31.08 -21.90 -0.47
N PRO A 360 -31.27 -22.53 -1.63
CA PRO A 360 -30.77 -23.88 -1.83
C PRO A 360 -29.24 -23.87 -1.87
N ILE A 361 -28.62 -24.59 -0.92
CA ILE A 361 -27.17 -24.78 -0.87
C ILE A 361 -26.83 -26.13 -1.48
N MET A 362 -25.94 -26.14 -2.45
CA MET A 362 -25.48 -27.37 -3.07
C MET A 362 -24.44 -28.05 -2.18
N LEU A 363 -24.64 -29.35 -1.91
CA LEU A 363 -23.64 -30.16 -1.25
C LEU A 363 -22.64 -30.68 -2.32
N THR A 364 -21.42 -30.21 -2.26
CA THR A 364 -20.33 -30.81 -3.06
C THR A 364 -19.81 -32.01 -2.27
N GLY A 365 -20.19 -33.22 -2.72
CA GLY A 365 -19.60 -34.47 -2.19
C GLY A 365 -18.14 -34.57 -2.66
N ASP A 366 -17.26 -35.03 -1.77
CA ASP A 366 -15.91 -35.44 -2.12
C ASP A 366 -15.96 -36.57 -3.16
N ASN A 367 -15.24 -36.43 -4.27
CA ASN A 367 -15.03 -37.51 -5.24
C ASN A 367 -13.81 -38.35 -4.87
#